data_e67363475393ff2a7f721d6db12ec9ce
#
_entry.id   e67363475393ff2a7f721d6db12ec9ce
#
_cell.length_a   1.000
_cell.length_b   1.000
_cell.length_c   1.000
_cell.angle_alpha   90.00
_cell.angle_beta   90.00
_cell.angle_gamma   90.00
#
_symmetry.space_group_name_H-M   'P 1'
#
loop_
_entity.id
_entity.type
_entity.pdbx_description
1 polymer ?
#
loop_
_entity_poly.entity_id
_entity_poly.type
_entity_poly.pdbx_seq_one_letter_code
_entity_poly.pdbx_strand_id
1 'polypeptide(L)'
;MKKLLSFVLCLALLLAACGNKNEASSSKSDSKERTFTTESGDKVKIPKNPKRILLLTANYGNLKKLGVEPVAITSVFPDSKYLDMKDVKKIDPEDVEAAAKLKPDLIVTYKENKNNNKLSKIAPTVSLKVQDTDYKQTHIEYGKLVNKEEKAKKQADELSDKLLKDGKEIKKHIGADKTASIMDVQAKDIYQFGARFGRGSDALFDGFKLKEDPESKKAMPKEKFMKVPQEKFNDYSGDYLFIPTQDGKKPNNEFTNSTIWKNNKAVKNNNVIYYTSNEAIYGDLISVEKQAETFKKELLKK
;
A
#
# COMPACT_ATOMS: atom_id res chain seq x y z
N MET A 1 -19.58 84.56 22.94
CA MET A 1 -19.10 83.31 23.57
C MET A 1 -19.93 82.07 23.15
N LYS A 2 -20.84 82.15 22.18
CA LYS A 2 -21.69 81.00 21.76
C LYS A 2 -21.23 80.35 20.42
N LYS A 3 -20.23 80.85 19.74
CA LYS A 3 -19.74 80.36 18.48
C LYS A 3 -18.44 79.51 18.60
N LEU A 4 -17.75 79.51 19.73
CA LEU A 4 -16.54 78.76 19.96
C LEU A 4 -16.83 77.36 20.50
N LEU A 5 -18.00 77.12 21.08
CA LEU A 5 -18.39 75.80 21.64
C LEU A 5 -18.85 74.82 20.57
N SER A 6 -19.30 75.28 19.39
CA SER A 6 -19.81 74.47 18.31
C SER A 6 -18.68 73.84 17.44
N PHE A 7 -17.48 74.43 17.47
CA PHE A 7 -16.34 73.92 16.68
C PHE A 7 -15.52 72.82 17.37
N VAL A 8 -15.55 72.81 18.70
CA VAL A 8 -14.90 71.75 19.51
C VAL A 8 -15.70 70.43 19.51
N LEU A 9 -17.02 70.51 19.33
CA LEU A 9 -17.88 69.34 19.33
C LEU A 9 -17.81 68.56 17.99
N CYS A 10 -17.48 69.24 16.87
CA CYS A 10 -17.31 68.56 15.57
C CYS A 10 -15.93 67.89 15.41
N LEU A 11 -14.91 68.28 16.16
CA LEU A 11 -13.56 67.67 16.09
C LEU A 11 -13.47 66.39 16.94
N ALA A 12 -14.35 66.19 17.93
CA ALA A 12 -14.39 64.99 18.75
C ALA A 12 -15.10 63.83 18.09
N LEU A 13 -15.83 64.02 17.00
CA LEU A 13 -16.53 62.96 16.26
C LEU A 13 -15.70 62.32 15.12
N LEU A 14 -14.51 62.84 14.81
CA LEU A 14 -13.62 62.33 13.77
C LEU A 14 -12.54 61.37 14.31
N LEU A 15 -12.45 61.18 15.63
CA LEU A 15 -11.48 60.25 16.27
C LEU A 15 -12.08 58.90 16.69
N ALA A 16 -13.38 58.67 16.47
CA ALA A 16 -14.03 57.39 16.81
C ALA A 16 -14.17 56.43 15.63
N ALA A 17 -13.58 56.72 14.45
CA ALA A 17 -13.66 55.87 13.25
C ALA A 17 -12.42 55.00 13.03
N CYS A 18 -11.48 54.93 13.97
CA CYS A 18 -10.37 53.95 13.99
C CYS A 18 -10.56 52.90 15.10
N GLY A 19 -11.77 52.37 15.24
CA GLY A 19 -12.06 51.21 16.06
C GLY A 19 -11.87 49.96 15.25
N ASN A 20 -10.72 49.38 15.42
CA ASN A 20 -10.34 47.97 15.31
C ASN A 20 -11.44 47.02 14.89
N LYS A 21 -11.63 46.80 13.58
CA LYS A 21 -12.15 45.56 13.02
C LYS A 21 -10.96 44.70 12.64
N ASN A 22 -10.37 44.03 13.62
CA ASN A 22 -9.74 42.73 13.39
C ASN A 22 -10.86 41.71 13.13
N GLU A 23 -11.61 41.85 12.08
CA GLU A 23 -12.13 40.70 11.36
C GLU A 23 -10.91 40.12 10.68
N ALA A 24 -10.32 39.09 11.29
CA ALA A 24 -9.56 38.10 10.62
C ALA A 24 -10.47 37.49 9.55
N SER A 25 -10.65 38.18 8.44
CA SER A 25 -11.03 37.57 7.20
C SER A 25 -9.93 36.58 6.92
N SER A 26 -10.12 35.32 7.36
CA SER A 26 -9.41 34.19 6.82
C SER A 26 -9.79 34.17 5.34
N SER A 27 -9.10 34.95 4.53
CA SER A 27 -8.96 34.67 3.12
C SER A 27 -8.39 33.26 3.09
N LYS A 28 -9.24 32.26 2.88
CA LYS A 28 -8.81 30.97 2.35
C LYS A 28 -8.08 31.31 1.08
N SER A 29 -6.77 31.53 1.20
CA SER A 29 -5.91 31.61 0.02
C SER A 29 -6.16 30.29 -0.68
N ASP A 30 -6.70 30.35 -1.86
CA ASP A 30 -6.90 29.20 -2.73
C ASP A 30 -5.51 28.79 -3.24
N SER A 31 -4.65 28.38 -2.29
CA SER A 31 -3.29 27.98 -2.57
C SER A 31 -3.36 26.75 -3.45
N LYS A 32 -2.76 26.84 -4.64
CA LYS A 32 -2.67 25.73 -5.59
C LYS A 32 -1.88 24.55 -5.02
N GLU A 33 -1.20 24.74 -3.90
CA GLU A 33 -0.35 23.79 -3.20
C GLU A 33 -0.82 23.55 -1.76
N ARG A 34 -0.43 22.43 -1.20
CA ARG A 34 -0.59 22.05 0.21
C ARG A 34 0.63 21.27 0.70
N THR A 35 0.84 21.25 2.00
CA THR A 35 1.87 20.40 2.61
C THR A 35 1.32 19.00 2.81
N PHE A 36 2.00 18.01 2.25
CA PHE A 36 1.81 16.60 2.54
C PHE A 36 2.85 16.16 3.57
N THR A 37 2.42 15.43 4.58
CA THR A 37 3.31 14.83 5.59
C THR A 37 3.25 13.32 5.42
N THR A 38 4.38 12.69 5.12
CA THR A 38 4.49 11.23 5.04
C THR A 38 4.36 10.58 6.42
N GLU A 39 4.11 9.30 6.50
CA GLU A 39 4.13 8.56 7.78
C GLU A 39 5.48 8.64 8.52
N SER A 40 6.57 8.87 7.79
CA SER A 40 7.89 9.11 8.37
C SER A 40 8.06 10.51 8.94
N GLY A 41 7.06 11.39 8.78
CA GLY A 41 7.12 12.79 9.22
C GLY A 41 7.75 13.76 8.21
N ASP A 42 8.19 13.29 7.03
CA ASP A 42 8.76 14.17 5.99
C ASP A 42 7.65 15.06 5.41
N LYS A 43 7.93 16.36 5.27
CA LYS A 43 7.00 17.35 4.75
C LYS A 43 7.38 17.76 3.33
N VAL A 44 6.46 17.63 2.40
CA VAL A 44 6.63 18.01 1.00
C VAL A 44 5.49 18.93 0.57
N LYS A 45 5.80 20.04 -0.10
CA LYS A 45 4.79 20.88 -0.77
C LYS A 45 4.40 20.20 -2.06
N ILE A 46 3.13 19.86 -2.22
CA ILE A 46 2.59 19.19 -3.39
C ILE A 46 1.39 19.98 -3.95
N PRO A 47 1.01 19.80 -5.23
CA PRO A 47 -0.23 20.35 -5.75
C PRO A 47 -1.44 19.91 -4.91
N LYS A 48 -2.42 20.80 -4.70
CA LYS A 48 -3.66 20.44 -4.00
C LYS A 48 -4.39 19.29 -4.69
N ASN A 49 -4.42 19.31 -6.02
CA ASN A 49 -5.03 18.28 -6.86
C ASN A 49 -4.04 17.92 -8.01
N PRO A 50 -3.10 17.00 -7.78
CA PRO A 50 -2.14 16.61 -8.79
C PRO A 50 -2.85 15.97 -10.00
N LYS A 51 -2.38 16.29 -11.22
CA LYS A 51 -2.97 15.84 -12.48
C LYS A 51 -2.04 14.95 -13.29
N ARG A 52 -0.77 15.06 -13.06
CA ARG A 52 0.27 14.37 -13.83
C ARG A 52 1.22 13.61 -12.89
N ILE A 53 0.68 12.55 -12.30
CA ILE A 53 1.41 11.77 -11.30
C ILE A 53 2.34 10.77 -12.00
N LEU A 54 3.63 10.82 -11.69
CA LEU A 54 4.57 9.75 -12.01
C LEU A 54 4.67 8.82 -10.79
N LEU A 55 4.26 7.57 -10.96
CA LEU A 55 4.21 6.58 -9.88
C LEU A 55 5.33 5.56 -10.02
N LEU A 56 6.36 5.66 -9.19
CA LEU A 56 7.52 4.77 -9.16
C LEU A 56 7.46 3.75 -8.00
N THR A 57 6.23 3.39 -7.58
CA THR A 57 5.97 2.39 -6.54
C THR A 57 5.01 1.30 -7.04
N ALA A 58 4.89 0.19 -6.31
CA ALA A 58 3.98 -0.92 -6.64
C ALA A 58 2.49 -0.64 -6.35
N ASN A 59 2.09 0.63 -6.15
CA ASN A 59 0.78 1.00 -5.62
C ASN A 59 -0.19 1.54 -6.69
N TYR A 60 -0.06 1.11 -7.94
CA TYR A 60 -0.93 1.55 -9.04
C TYR A 60 -2.42 1.30 -8.74
N GLY A 61 -2.76 0.14 -8.18
CA GLY A 61 -4.14 -0.19 -7.86
C GLY A 61 -4.78 0.74 -6.84
N ASN A 62 -4.01 1.39 -5.95
CA ASN A 62 -4.53 2.39 -5.03
C ASN A 62 -4.98 3.66 -5.79
N LEU A 63 -4.20 4.17 -6.73
CA LEU A 63 -4.59 5.30 -7.58
C LEU A 63 -5.79 4.94 -8.46
N LYS A 64 -5.76 3.76 -9.10
CA LYS A 64 -6.85 3.26 -9.95
C LYS A 64 -8.17 3.15 -9.18
N LYS A 65 -8.17 2.60 -7.95
CA LYS A 65 -9.36 2.51 -7.08
C LYS A 65 -9.93 3.89 -6.73
N LEU A 66 -9.05 4.88 -6.61
CA LEU A 66 -9.44 6.28 -6.39
C LEU A 66 -9.93 6.99 -7.66
N GLY A 67 -9.81 6.35 -8.83
CA GLY A 67 -10.15 6.96 -10.13
C GLY A 67 -9.12 8.03 -10.52
N VAL A 68 -7.84 7.72 -10.38
CA VAL A 68 -6.71 8.57 -10.76
C VAL A 68 -5.75 7.75 -11.61
N GLU A 69 -5.52 8.20 -12.85
CA GLU A 69 -4.57 7.56 -13.74
C GLU A 69 -3.23 8.31 -13.72
N PRO A 70 -2.12 7.62 -13.39
CA PRO A 70 -0.78 8.22 -13.47
C PRO A 70 -0.34 8.40 -14.94
N VAL A 71 0.53 9.37 -15.20
CA VAL A 71 1.10 9.57 -16.56
C VAL A 71 2.09 8.46 -16.93
N ALA A 72 2.68 7.80 -15.95
CA ALA A 72 3.44 6.56 -16.10
C ALA A 72 3.60 5.88 -14.74
N ILE A 73 3.92 4.59 -14.76
CA ILE A 73 4.27 3.77 -13.62
C ILE A 73 5.67 3.18 -13.78
N THR A 74 6.23 2.63 -12.72
CA THR A 74 7.51 1.92 -12.78
C THR A 74 7.41 0.62 -13.60
N SER A 75 8.47 0.29 -14.33
CA SER A 75 8.62 -0.96 -15.10
C SER A 75 9.15 -2.14 -14.28
N VAL A 76 9.54 -1.92 -13.01
CA VAL A 76 10.19 -2.94 -12.16
C VAL A 76 9.24 -4.08 -11.81
N PHE A 77 7.93 -3.80 -11.71
CA PHE A 77 6.95 -4.81 -11.31
C PHE A 77 6.27 -5.43 -12.54
N PRO A 78 5.99 -6.76 -12.52
CA PRO A 78 5.32 -7.44 -13.62
C PRO A 78 3.89 -6.94 -13.81
N ASP A 79 3.29 -7.25 -14.97
CA ASP A 79 1.86 -6.99 -15.18
C ASP A 79 1.01 -7.89 -14.28
N SER A 80 -0.04 -7.31 -13.71
CA SER A 80 -1.04 -8.03 -12.93
C SER A 80 -2.37 -8.05 -13.68
N LYS A 81 -2.99 -9.23 -13.76
CA LYS A 81 -4.33 -9.41 -14.33
C LYS A 81 -5.40 -8.66 -13.53
N TYR A 82 -5.13 -8.40 -12.24
CA TYR A 82 -6.06 -7.67 -11.37
C TYR A 82 -6.12 -6.17 -11.68
N LEU A 83 -5.04 -5.63 -12.27
CA LEU A 83 -4.85 -4.19 -12.40
C LEU A 83 -5.08 -3.65 -13.82
N ASP A 84 -5.20 -4.52 -14.84
CA ASP A 84 -5.39 -4.11 -16.24
C ASP A 84 -4.40 -2.99 -16.65
N MET A 85 -3.12 -3.37 -16.77
CA MET A 85 -2.01 -2.43 -16.92
C MET A 85 -1.51 -2.30 -18.37
N LYS A 86 -2.24 -2.89 -19.36
CA LYS A 86 -1.76 -3.01 -20.75
C LYS A 86 -1.42 -1.67 -21.41
N ASP A 87 -2.26 -0.66 -21.19
CA ASP A 87 -2.12 0.64 -21.82
C ASP A 87 -1.42 1.67 -20.95
N VAL A 88 -0.96 1.25 -19.75
CA VAL A 88 -0.27 2.14 -18.82
C VAL A 88 1.19 2.27 -19.22
N LYS A 89 1.62 3.50 -19.49
CA LYS A 89 3.03 3.78 -19.81
C LYS A 89 3.93 3.38 -18.65
N LYS A 90 5.04 2.70 -18.96
CA LYS A 90 6.03 2.26 -17.99
C LYS A 90 7.37 2.92 -18.24
N ILE A 91 8.07 3.28 -17.17
CA ILE A 91 9.45 3.78 -17.24
C ILE A 91 10.30 3.09 -16.18
N ASP A 92 11.60 3.03 -16.43
CA ASP A 92 12.57 2.63 -15.44
C ASP A 92 12.60 3.69 -14.31
N PRO A 93 12.48 3.32 -13.03
CA PRO A 93 12.54 4.28 -11.92
C PRO A 93 13.90 4.97 -11.78
N GLU A 94 14.95 4.47 -12.43
CA GLU A 94 16.27 5.08 -12.48
C GLU A 94 16.45 6.03 -13.68
N ASP A 95 15.55 6.00 -14.68
CA ASP A 95 15.60 6.88 -15.86
C ASP A 95 15.01 8.28 -15.56
N VAL A 96 15.88 9.15 -15.05
CA VAL A 96 15.53 10.54 -14.70
C VAL A 96 15.16 11.37 -15.93
N GLU A 97 15.73 11.07 -17.11
CA GLU A 97 15.41 11.79 -18.36
C GLU A 97 14.01 11.43 -18.86
N ALA A 98 13.64 10.15 -18.82
CA ALA A 98 12.28 9.72 -19.14
C ALA A 98 11.27 10.36 -18.18
N ALA A 99 11.59 10.42 -16.88
CA ALA A 99 10.76 11.09 -15.88
C ALA A 99 10.55 12.57 -16.23
N ALA A 100 11.61 13.31 -16.60
CA ALA A 100 11.53 14.72 -16.96
C ALA A 100 10.69 14.96 -18.24
N LYS A 101 10.81 14.09 -19.26
CA LYS A 101 10.03 14.17 -20.51
C LYS A 101 8.51 14.02 -20.28
N LEU A 102 8.12 13.35 -19.19
CA LEU A 102 6.72 13.18 -18.80
C LEU A 102 6.11 14.45 -18.20
N LYS A 103 6.91 15.43 -17.79
CA LYS A 103 6.48 16.69 -17.16
C LYS A 103 5.47 16.40 -16.02
N PRO A 104 5.81 15.59 -15.02
CA PRO A 104 4.91 15.31 -13.90
C PRO A 104 4.72 16.57 -13.05
N ASP A 105 3.59 16.66 -12.35
CA ASP A 105 3.34 17.66 -11.30
C ASP A 105 3.49 17.07 -9.89
N LEU A 106 3.57 15.73 -9.80
CA LEU A 106 3.88 14.98 -8.59
C LEU A 106 4.62 13.69 -8.95
N ILE A 107 5.68 13.38 -8.21
CA ILE A 107 6.38 12.10 -8.28
C ILE A 107 6.19 11.37 -6.97
N VAL A 108 5.78 10.10 -7.03
CA VAL A 108 5.68 9.20 -5.87
C VAL A 108 6.67 8.07 -6.06
N THR A 109 7.58 7.88 -5.12
CA THR A 109 8.69 6.94 -5.22
C THR A 109 8.95 6.26 -3.88
N TYR A 110 9.90 5.32 -3.82
CA TYR A 110 10.38 4.76 -2.56
C TYR A 110 11.59 5.53 -2.03
N LYS A 111 11.79 5.53 -0.69
CA LYS A 111 12.95 6.16 -0.03
C LYS A 111 14.28 5.60 -0.52
N GLU A 112 14.30 4.33 -0.88
CA GLU A 112 15.46 3.59 -1.34
C GLU A 112 15.88 3.94 -2.78
N ASN A 113 15.07 4.71 -3.53
CA ASN A 113 15.45 5.15 -4.88
C ASN A 113 16.61 6.16 -4.81
N LYS A 114 17.75 5.76 -5.37
CA LYS A 114 19.00 6.55 -5.36
C LYS A 114 18.88 7.90 -6.10
N ASN A 115 17.89 8.02 -6.98
CA ASN A 115 17.67 9.23 -7.77
C ASN A 115 16.67 10.23 -7.16
N ASN A 116 16.20 10.03 -5.92
CA ASN A 116 15.23 10.93 -5.29
C ASN A 116 15.65 12.40 -5.32
N ASN A 117 16.93 12.71 -5.11
CA ASN A 117 17.46 14.06 -5.21
C ASN A 117 17.42 14.65 -6.63
N LYS A 118 17.50 13.81 -7.68
CA LYS A 118 17.38 14.26 -9.06
C LYS A 118 15.91 14.41 -9.45
N LEU A 119 15.07 13.49 -9.03
CA LEU A 119 13.62 13.52 -9.25
C LEU A 119 12.97 14.76 -8.63
N SER A 120 13.40 15.15 -7.42
CA SER A 120 12.90 16.35 -6.74
C SER A 120 13.22 17.68 -7.44
N LYS A 121 14.18 17.69 -8.38
CA LYS A 121 14.45 18.84 -9.26
C LYS A 121 13.49 18.93 -10.44
N ILE A 122 12.76 17.87 -10.75
CA ILE A 122 11.78 17.81 -11.85
C ILE A 122 10.41 18.24 -11.33
N ALA A 123 9.95 17.67 -10.21
CA ALA A 123 8.66 17.96 -9.60
C ALA A 123 8.67 17.62 -8.10
N PRO A 124 7.71 18.14 -7.31
CA PRO A 124 7.50 17.68 -5.94
C PRO A 124 7.53 16.16 -5.87
N THR A 125 8.43 15.61 -5.03
CA THR A 125 8.68 14.17 -4.93
C THR A 125 8.38 13.69 -3.52
N VAL A 126 7.41 12.79 -3.40
CA VAL A 126 7.06 12.12 -2.15
C VAL A 126 7.70 10.75 -2.13
N SER A 127 8.60 10.54 -1.17
CA SER A 127 9.31 9.27 -0.98
C SER A 127 8.68 8.50 0.17
N LEU A 128 8.07 7.36 -0.15
CA LEU A 128 7.41 6.48 0.81
C LEU A 128 8.35 5.35 1.23
N LYS A 129 8.15 4.81 2.44
CA LYS A 129 8.84 3.58 2.83
C LYS A 129 8.25 2.38 2.10
N VAL A 130 9.11 1.43 1.75
CA VAL A 130 8.67 0.08 1.39
C VAL A 130 8.27 -0.60 2.71
N GLN A 131 7.02 -1.01 2.86
CA GLN A 131 6.58 -1.88 3.96
C GLN A 131 6.72 -1.32 5.40
N ASP A 132 5.72 -0.63 5.88
CA ASP A 132 5.50 -0.48 7.34
C ASP A 132 4.01 -0.33 7.65
N THR A 133 3.18 -0.18 6.61
CA THR A 133 1.76 0.07 6.73
C THR A 133 0.94 -1.09 6.19
N ASP A 134 -0.22 -1.31 6.78
CA ASP A 134 -1.17 -2.25 6.22
C ASP A 134 -1.84 -1.65 4.94
N TYR A 135 -2.54 -2.49 4.18
CA TYR A 135 -3.19 -2.09 2.93
C TYR A 135 -4.19 -0.94 3.10
N LYS A 136 -4.85 -0.82 4.28
CA LYS A 136 -5.80 0.27 4.58
C LYS A 136 -5.08 1.61 4.70
N GLN A 137 -4.06 1.65 5.54
CA GLN A 137 -3.26 2.86 5.77
C GLN A 137 -2.58 3.30 4.48
N THR A 138 -2.01 2.35 3.74
CA THR A 138 -1.41 2.63 2.43
C THR A 138 -2.42 3.27 1.48
N HIS A 139 -3.64 2.71 1.37
CA HIS A 139 -4.68 3.26 0.50
C HIS A 139 -5.11 4.68 0.93
N ILE A 140 -5.26 4.90 2.23
CA ILE A 140 -5.61 6.22 2.79
C ILE A 140 -4.49 7.24 2.51
N GLU A 141 -3.22 6.84 2.60
CA GLU A 141 -2.09 7.72 2.28
C GLU A 141 -2.11 8.15 0.80
N TYR A 142 -2.40 7.22 -0.12
CA TYR A 142 -2.63 7.57 -1.53
C TYR A 142 -3.85 8.48 -1.71
N GLY A 143 -4.91 8.26 -0.94
CA GLY A 143 -6.07 9.17 -0.88
C GLY A 143 -5.68 10.59 -0.47
N LYS A 144 -4.84 10.72 0.55
CA LYS A 144 -4.28 12.02 0.96
C LYS A 144 -3.44 12.64 -0.15
N LEU A 145 -2.58 11.88 -0.83
CA LEU A 145 -1.75 12.37 -1.92
C LEU A 145 -2.56 13.01 -3.04
N VAL A 146 -3.73 12.46 -3.37
CA VAL A 146 -4.58 12.91 -4.48
C VAL A 146 -5.81 13.72 -4.05
N ASN A 147 -5.84 14.19 -2.80
CA ASN A 147 -6.96 14.94 -2.22
C ASN A 147 -8.32 14.20 -2.27
N LYS A 148 -8.28 12.88 -2.02
CA LYS A 148 -9.45 11.99 -1.96
C LYS A 148 -9.46 11.13 -0.69
N GLU A 149 -9.01 11.70 0.43
CA GLU A 149 -8.83 10.99 1.69
C GLU A 149 -10.11 10.32 2.17
N GLU A 150 -11.23 11.04 2.18
CA GLU A 150 -12.51 10.49 2.66
C GLU A 150 -13.02 9.34 1.79
N LYS A 151 -12.81 9.44 0.45
CA LYS A 151 -13.10 8.33 -0.45
C LYS A 151 -12.23 7.11 -0.13
N ALA A 152 -10.94 7.33 0.11
CA ALA A 152 -9.99 6.26 0.43
C ALA A 152 -10.34 5.57 1.76
N LYS A 153 -10.66 6.34 2.81
CA LYS A 153 -11.11 5.79 4.11
C LYS A 153 -12.32 4.89 3.93
N LYS A 154 -13.37 5.38 3.24
CA LYS A 154 -14.57 4.60 2.99
C LYS A 154 -14.26 3.28 2.27
N GLN A 155 -13.48 3.32 1.18
CA GLN A 155 -13.10 2.14 0.42
C GLN A 155 -12.27 1.15 1.24
N ALA A 156 -11.35 1.64 2.07
CA ALA A 156 -10.51 0.83 2.95
C ALA A 156 -11.34 0.14 4.04
N ASP A 157 -12.29 0.86 4.63
CA ASP A 157 -13.18 0.30 5.67
C ASP A 157 -14.14 -0.74 5.08
N GLU A 158 -14.76 -0.47 3.94
CA GLU A 158 -15.62 -1.42 3.23
C GLU A 158 -14.89 -2.75 2.93
N LEU A 159 -13.65 -2.68 2.42
CA LEU A 159 -12.86 -3.88 2.19
C LEU A 159 -12.48 -4.57 3.50
N SER A 160 -12.06 -3.82 4.53
CA SER A 160 -11.72 -4.39 5.82
C SER A 160 -12.88 -5.17 6.44
N ASP A 161 -14.08 -4.61 6.42
CA ASP A 161 -15.27 -5.26 6.97
C ASP A 161 -15.61 -6.54 6.20
N LYS A 162 -15.51 -6.51 4.86
CA LYS A 162 -15.66 -7.69 4.00
C LYS A 162 -14.65 -8.78 4.38
N LEU A 163 -13.36 -8.43 4.49
CA LEU A 163 -12.30 -9.40 4.79
C LEU A 163 -12.42 -9.99 6.21
N LEU A 164 -12.81 -9.18 7.19
CA LEU A 164 -13.09 -9.66 8.55
C LEU A 164 -14.25 -10.66 8.59
N LYS A 165 -15.32 -10.38 7.82
CA LYS A 165 -16.45 -11.31 7.67
C LYS A 165 -16.01 -12.61 7.00
N ASP A 166 -15.27 -12.52 5.90
CA ASP A 166 -14.75 -13.68 5.18
C ASP A 166 -13.80 -14.50 6.07
N GLY A 167 -12.94 -13.84 6.85
CA GLY A 167 -12.05 -14.51 7.79
C GLY A 167 -12.79 -15.26 8.91
N LYS A 168 -13.93 -14.75 9.39
CA LYS A 168 -14.77 -15.48 10.35
C LYS A 168 -15.36 -16.74 9.72
N GLU A 169 -15.85 -16.67 8.49
CA GLU A 169 -16.38 -17.80 7.74
C GLU A 169 -15.29 -18.86 7.50
N ILE A 170 -14.13 -18.43 7.03
CA ILE A 170 -12.97 -19.31 6.82
C ILE A 170 -12.60 -20.02 8.12
N LYS A 171 -12.41 -19.29 9.22
CA LYS A 171 -12.02 -19.87 10.53
C LYS A 171 -13.08 -20.83 11.07
N LYS A 172 -14.35 -20.61 10.81
CA LYS A 172 -15.40 -21.56 11.15
C LYS A 172 -15.29 -22.87 10.37
N HIS A 173 -14.84 -22.78 9.10
CA HIS A 173 -14.72 -23.94 8.20
C HIS A 173 -13.43 -24.74 8.49
N ILE A 174 -12.27 -24.08 8.55
CA ILE A 174 -10.98 -24.76 8.67
C ILE A 174 -10.49 -24.98 10.12
N GLY A 175 -11.10 -24.30 11.08
CA GLY A 175 -10.69 -24.27 12.50
C GLY A 175 -10.05 -22.96 12.91
N ALA A 176 -10.47 -22.41 14.05
CA ALA A 176 -10.04 -21.08 14.51
C ALA A 176 -8.56 -21.00 14.93
N ASP A 177 -7.94 -22.13 15.24
CA ASP A 177 -6.55 -22.22 15.69
C ASP A 177 -5.55 -22.56 14.59
N LYS A 178 -6.05 -22.77 13.38
CA LYS A 178 -5.21 -23.09 12.25
C LYS A 178 -4.29 -21.96 11.87
N THR A 179 -3.06 -22.32 11.51
CA THR A 179 -1.99 -21.41 11.13
C THR A 179 -1.73 -21.44 9.62
N ALA A 180 -1.21 -20.35 9.09
CA ALA A 180 -0.83 -20.21 7.70
C ALA A 180 0.62 -19.75 7.55
N SER A 181 1.28 -20.18 6.49
CA SER A 181 2.61 -19.72 6.08
C SER A 181 2.61 -19.40 4.59
N ILE A 182 3.32 -18.34 4.21
CA ILE A 182 3.55 -17.99 2.80
C ILE A 182 5.00 -18.32 2.49
N MET A 183 5.24 -19.21 1.53
CA MET A 183 6.59 -19.64 1.15
C MET A 183 6.76 -19.70 -0.36
N ASP A 184 7.80 -19.03 -0.87
CA ASP A 184 8.28 -19.24 -2.25
C ASP A 184 9.24 -20.44 -2.24
N VAL A 185 8.85 -21.50 -2.94
CA VAL A 185 9.54 -22.79 -2.94
C VAL A 185 10.23 -23.00 -4.29
N GLN A 186 11.50 -22.67 -4.35
CA GLN A 186 12.35 -22.90 -5.50
C GLN A 186 13.13 -24.22 -5.36
N ALA A 187 13.84 -24.64 -6.39
CA ALA A 187 14.56 -25.92 -6.37
C ALA A 187 15.62 -26.00 -5.24
N LYS A 188 16.31 -24.91 -4.98
CA LYS A 188 17.41 -24.85 -3.99
C LYS A 188 17.09 -23.89 -2.83
N ASP A 189 16.27 -22.89 -3.06
CA ASP A 189 16.02 -21.83 -2.12
C ASP A 189 14.55 -21.80 -1.71
N ILE A 190 14.32 -21.63 -0.43
CA ILE A 190 12.97 -21.41 0.14
C ILE A 190 13.00 -20.06 0.84
N TYR A 191 12.03 -19.21 0.51
CA TYR A 191 11.84 -17.92 1.17
C TYR A 191 10.48 -17.90 1.86
N GLN A 192 10.44 -17.45 3.10
CA GLN A 192 9.21 -17.24 3.83
C GLN A 192 8.92 -15.75 3.98
N PHE A 193 7.65 -15.40 3.88
CA PHE A 193 7.16 -14.03 3.96
C PHE A 193 6.23 -13.86 5.16
N GLY A 194 6.48 -12.85 5.96
CA GLY A 194 5.66 -12.46 7.10
C GLY A 194 4.53 -11.52 6.73
N ALA A 195 3.74 -11.14 7.74
CA ALA A 195 2.68 -10.16 7.58
C ALA A 195 3.21 -8.82 7.02
N ARG A 196 2.43 -8.19 6.14
CA ARG A 196 2.73 -6.89 5.51
C ARG A 196 3.94 -6.88 4.58
N PHE A 197 4.27 -8.04 4.00
CA PHE A 197 5.30 -8.13 2.97
C PHE A 197 4.74 -8.05 1.54
N GLY A 198 3.44 -8.07 1.37
CA GLY A 198 2.81 -8.42 0.11
C GLY A 198 2.75 -9.95 -0.02
N ARG A 199 2.82 -10.48 -1.24
CA ARG A 199 2.69 -11.93 -1.49
C ARG A 199 1.39 -12.54 -0.97
N GLY A 200 0.34 -11.73 -0.77
CA GLY A 200 -0.95 -12.15 -0.21
C GLY A 200 -1.04 -12.07 1.31
N SER A 201 0.03 -11.66 1.99
CA SER A 201 0.06 -11.56 3.45
C SER A 201 -0.99 -10.61 4.03
N ASP A 202 -1.27 -9.50 3.32
CA ASP A 202 -2.27 -8.53 3.73
C ASP A 202 -3.68 -9.13 3.77
N ALA A 203 -4.03 -9.95 2.77
CA ALA A 203 -5.32 -10.65 2.75
C ALA A 203 -5.43 -11.68 3.87
N LEU A 204 -4.37 -12.49 4.07
CA LEU A 204 -4.39 -13.60 5.03
C LEU A 204 -4.32 -13.12 6.48
N PHE A 205 -3.34 -12.27 6.80
CA PHE A 205 -3.03 -11.93 8.18
C PHE A 205 -3.71 -10.65 8.65
N ASP A 206 -3.72 -9.60 7.82
CA ASP A 206 -4.40 -8.34 8.16
C ASP A 206 -5.90 -8.36 7.81
N GLY A 207 -6.30 -9.03 6.73
CA GLY A 207 -7.68 -9.17 6.31
C GLY A 207 -8.45 -10.26 7.07
N PHE A 208 -8.14 -11.52 6.81
CA PHE A 208 -8.85 -12.67 7.40
C PHE A 208 -8.49 -12.91 8.85
N LYS A 209 -7.42 -12.30 9.37
CA LYS A 209 -6.89 -12.54 10.73
C LYS A 209 -6.58 -14.03 10.97
N LEU A 210 -6.01 -14.70 9.94
CA LEU A 210 -5.42 -16.01 10.14
C LEU A 210 -4.16 -15.88 10.99
N LYS A 211 -3.84 -16.93 11.75
CA LYS A 211 -2.64 -16.96 12.57
C LYS A 211 -1.43 -17.32 11.71
N GLU A 212 -0.35 -16.56 11.85
CA GLU A 212 0.96 -17.00 11.36
C GLU A 212 1.43 -18.21 12.15
N ASP A 213 2.26 -19.08 11.55
CA ASP A 213 2.94 -20.12 12.29
C ASP A 213 3.81 -19.50 13.41
N PRO A 214 3.72 -19.97 14.68
CA PRO A 214 4.39 -19.33 15.80
C PRO A 214 5.92 -19.33 15.71
N GLU A 215 6.52 -20.44 15.24
CA GLU A 215 7.98 -20.55 15.15
C GLU A 215 8.52 -19.67 14.04
N SER A 216 7.85 -19.65 12.88
CA SER A 216 8.21 -18.77 11.79
C SER A 216 8.04 -17.29 12.16
N LYS A 217 6.95 -16.95 12.86
CA LYS A 217 6.70 -15.58 13.33
C LYS A 217 7.78 -15.10 14.29
N LYS A 218 8.24 -15.97 15.19
CA LYS A 218 9.32 -15.70 16.15
C LYS A 218 10.66 -15.49 15.45
N ALA A 219 10.93 -16.28 14.41
CA ALA A 219 12.17 -16.20 13.63
C ALA A 219 12.20 -15.06 12.60
N MET A 220 11.03 -14.49 12.26
CA MET A 220 10.88 -13.50 11.20
C MET A 220 11.63 -12.20 11.50
N PRO A 221 12.60 -11.77 10.66
CA PRO A 221 13.33 -10.52 10.85
C PRO A 221 12.44 -9.28 10.57
N LYS A 222 12.99 -8.09 10.85
CA LYS A 222 12.29 -6.82 10.61
C LYS A 222 11.94 -6.61 9.13
N GLU A 223 12.74 -7.15 8.22
CA GLU A 223 12.57 -7.09 6.77
C GLU A 223 11.34 -7.88 6.29
N LYS A 224 10.70 -8.64 7.18
CA LYS A 224 9.50 -9.43 6.92
C LYS A 224 9.66 -10.54 5.88
N PHE A 225 10.88 -10.93 5.56
CA PHE A 225 11.17 -12.14 4.78
C PHE A 225 12.44 -12.79 5.28
N MET A 226 12.55 -14.09 5.09
CA MET A 226 13.75 -14.85 5.46
C MET A 226 13.97 -16.01 4.50
N LYS A 227 15.25 -16.37 4.29
CA LYS A 227 15.62 -17.62 3.64
C LYS A 227 15.49 -18.74 4.66
N VAL A 228 14.78 -19.82 4.28
CA VAL A 228 14.53 -20.99 5.15
C VAL A 228 15.44 -22.14 4.70
N PRO A 229 16.30 -22.67 5.57
CA PRO A 229 16.99 -23.92 5.27
C PRO A 229 15.99 -25.05 4.98
N GLN A 230 16.28 -25.90 4.01
CA GLN A 230 15.34 -26.96 3.60
C GLN A 230 14.95 -27.88 4.75
N GLU A 231 15.89 -28.21 5.63
CA GLU A 231 15.69 -29.01 6.84
C GLU A 231 14.76 -28.35 7.86
N LYS A 232 14.61 -27.02 7.82
CA LYS A 232 13.73 -26.23 8.68
C LYS A 232 12.34 -25.98 8.06
N PHE A 233 12.12 -26.43 6.83
CA PHE A 233 10.85 -26.20 6.15
C PHE A 233 9.63 -26.63 6.97
N ASN A 234 9.69 -27.81 7.59
CA ASN A 234 8.59 -28.33 8.39
C ASN A 234 8.39 -27.60 9.72
N ASP A 235 9.47 -27.08 10.31
CA ASP A 235 9.42 -26.33 11.58
C ASP A 235 8.71 -24.96 11.41
N TYR A 236 8.78 -24.37 10.20
CA TYR A 236 8.23 -23.05 9.90
C TYR A 236 6.95 -23.10 9.06
N SER A 237 6.43 -24.30 8.80
CA SER A 237 5.21 -24.50 8.03
C SER A 237 3.98 -24.49 8.90
N GLY A 238 3.02 -23.64 8.59
CA GLY A 238 1.70 -23.66 9.19
C GLY A 238 0.84 -24.87 8.78
N ASP A 239 -0.37 -24.95 9.31
CA ASP A 239 -1.38 -25.94 8.87
C ASP A 239 -1.78 -25.79 7.41
N TYR A 240 -1.67 -24.55 6.87
CA TYR A 240 -1.93 -24.18 5.48
C TYR A 240 -0.70 -23.51 4.89
N LEU A 241 -0.28 -23.97 3.70
CA LEU A 241 0.81 -23.37 2.94
C LEU A 241 0.25 -22.61 1.73
N PHE A 242 0.66 -21.36 1.61
CA PHE A 242 0.38 -20.49 0.46
C PHE A 242 1.67 -20.33 -0.35
N ILE A 243 1.66 -20.80 -1.58
CA ILE A 243 2.87 -20.88 -2.41
C ILE A 243 2.64 -20.09 -3.70
N PRO A 244 3.22 -18.86 -3.80
CA PRO A 244 3.22 -18.11 -5.05
C PRO A 244 4.12 -18.81 -6.07
N THR A 245 3.60 -19.05 -7.28
CA THR A 245 4.32 -19.67 -8.37
C THR A 245 4.06 -18.92 -9.67
N GLN A 246 4.86 -19.15 -10.69
CA GLN A 246 4.71 -18.42 -11.95
C GLN A 246 3.35 -18.69 -12.63
N ASP A 247 2.85 -19.90 -12.58
CA ASP A 247 1.62 -20.34 -13.26
C ASP A 247 0.48 -20.71 -12.31
N GLY A 248 0.65 -20.52 -11.00
CA GLY A 248 -0.32 -20.89 -9.98
C GLY A 248 -0.47 -22.38 -9.75
N LYS A 249 0.53 -23.20 -10.14
CA LYS A 249 0.50 -24.66 -9.99
C LYS A 249 1.64 -25.13 -9.12
N LYS A 250 1.53 -26.39 -8.65
CA LYS A 250 2.59 -27.04 -7.89
C LYS A 250 3.91 -27.03 -8.69
N PRO A 251 5.01 -26.50 -8.15
CA PRO A 251 6.31 -26.62 -8.77
C PRO A 251 6.73 -28.08 -8.89
N ASN A 252 7.29 -28.47 -10.04
CA ASN A 252 7.93 -29.75 -10.22
C ASN A 252 9.45 -29.57 -10.14
N ASN A 253 10.00 -29.63 -8.95
CA ASN A 253 11.43 -29.45 -8.71
C ASN A 253 11.94 -30.48 -7.69
N GLU A 254 13.26 -30.51 -7.48
CA GLU A 254 13.93 -31.45 -6.58
C GLU A 254 13.33 -31.40 -5.17
N PHE A 255 13.12 -30.20 -4.62
CA PHE A 255 12.56 -30.03 -3.29
C PHE A 255 11.14 -30.55 -3.16
N THR A 256 10.24 -30.23 -4.09
CA THR A 256 8.83 -30.68 -4.04
C THR A 256 8.69 -32.18 -4.30
N ASN A 257 9.76 -32.87 -4.73
CA ASN A 257 9.85 -34.32 -4.86
C ASN A 257 10.53 -35.00 -3.66
N SER A 258 11.12 -34.21 -2.74
CA SER A 258 11.86 -34.71 -1.59
C SER A 258 10.97 -35.32 -0.50
N THR A 259 11.61 -36.09 0.40
CA THR A 259 10.97 -36.64 1.59
C THR A 259 10.55 -35.54 2.59
N ILE A 260 11.31 -34.43 2.68
CA ILE A 260 10.97 -33.28 3.55
C ILE A 260 9.61 -32.71 3.12
N TRP A 261 9.44 -32.43 1.82
CA TRP A 261 8.18 -31.96 1.28
C TRP A 261 7.01 -32.92 1.52
N LYS A 262 7.19 -34.20 1.13
CA LYS A 262 6.15 -35.24 1.27
C LYS A 262 5.73 -35.48 2.72
N ASN A 263 6.64 -35.25 3.69
CA ASN A 263 6.35 -35.40 5.11
C ASN A 263 5.75 -34.15 5.77
N ASN A 264 5.69 -33.02 5.05
CA ASN A 264 5.08 -31.82 5.57
C ASN A 264 3.60 -32.02 5.90
N LYS A 265 3.15 -31.48 7.05
CA LYS A 265 1.77 -31.63 7.56
C LYS A 265 0.75 -31.05 6.58
N ALA A 266 0.99 -29.85 6.05
CA ALA A 266 0.07 -29.21 5.11
C ALA A 266 -0.01 -30.00 3.80
N VAL A 267 1.12 -30.54 3.31
CA VAL A 267 1.17 -31.37 2.10
C VAL A 267 0.39 -32.66 2.29
N LYS A 268 0.60 -33.39 3.41
CA LYS A 268 -0.14 -34.63 3.73
C LYS A 268 -1.65 -34.42 3.83
N ASN A 269 -2.05 -33.28 4.35
CA ASN A 269 -3.46 -32.93 4.53
C ASN A 269 -4.07 -32.25 3.31
N ASN A 270 -3.35 -32.15 2.20
CA ASN A 270 -3.79 -31.42 0.99
C ASN A 270 -4.11 -29.94 1.23
N ASN A 271 -3.45 -29.30 2.22
CA ASN A 271 -3.65 -27.91 2.62
C ASN A 271 -2.64 -26.96 1.97
N VAL A 272 -2.18 -27.25 0.76
CA VAL A 272 -1.33 -26.36 -0.02
C VAL A 272 -2.17 -25.60 -1.05
N ILE A 273 -2.02 -24.28 -1.09
CA ILE A 273 -2.71 -23.38 -2.00
C ILE A 273 -1.67 -22.73 -2.89
N TYR A 274 -1.75 -23.00 -4.19
CA TYR A 274 -0.90 -22.40 -5.21
C TYR A 274 -1.62 -21.23 -5.86
N TYR A 275 -0.90 -20.13 -6.11
CA TYR A 275 -1.43 -18.94 -6.77
C TYR A 275 -0.33 -18.22 -7.54
N THR A 276 -0.72 -17.31 -8.44
CA THR A 276 0.24 -16.66 -9.34
C THR A 276 1.06 -15.59 -8.63
N SER A 277 2.39 -15.65 -8.80
CA SER A 277 3.34 -14.73 -8.15
C SER A 277 3.21 -13.29 -8.66
N ASN A 278 2.86 -13.09 -9.94
CA ASN A 278 2.68 -11.74 -10.50
C ASN A 278 1.57 -10.97 -9.80
N GLU A 279 0.43 -11.62 -9.55
CA GLU A 279 -0.70 -11.03 -8.81
C GLU A 279 -0.40 -10.88 -7.32
N ALA A 280 0.48 -11.74 -6.79
CA ALA A 280 0.83 -11.77 -5.37
C ALA A 280 1.74 -10.60 -4.93
N ILE A 281 2.52 -10.03 -5.85
CA ILE A 281 3.48 -8.96 -5.55
C ILE A 281 2.79 -7.70 -5.01
N TYR A 282 1.57 -7.41 -5.47
CA TYR A 282 0.88 -6.16 -5.18
C TYR A 282 0.09 -6.22 -3.87
N GLY A 283 0.28 -5.18 -3.03
CA GLY A 283 -0.43 -4.97 -1.76
C GLY A 283 -1.42 -3.80 -1.81
N ASP A 284 -1.80 -3.32 -2.99
CA ASP A 284 -2.82 -2.29 -3.14
C ASP A 284 -4.24 -2.83 -2.91
N LEU A 285 -5.19 -1.94 -2.70
CA LEU A 285 -6.55 -2.29 -2.30
C LEU A 285 -7.27 -3.23 -3.30
N ILE A 286 -7.06 -3.05 -4.61
CA ILE A 286 -7.64 -3.91 -5.65
C ILE A 286 -7.01 -5.30 -5.57
N SER A 287 -5.69 -5.36 -5.49
CA SER A 287 -4.95 -6.63 -5.46
C SER A 287 -5.24 -7.44 -4.22
N VAL A 288 -5.29 -6.80 -3.04
CA VAL A 288 -5.64 -7.47 -1.77
C VAL A 288 -7.05 -8.03 -1.83
N GLU A 289 -8.04 -7.30 -2.39
CA GLU A 289 -9.40 -7.80 -2.57
C GLU A 289 -9.44 -9.05 -3.46
N LYS A 290 -8.73 -9.05 -4.60
CA LYS A 290 -8.69 -10.18 -5.54
C LYS A 290 -7.92 -11.38 -5.01
N GLN A 291 -6.83 -11.14 -4.30
CA GLN A 291 -6.10 -12.19 -3.58
C GLN A 291 -7.00 -12.86 -2.53
N ALA A 292 -7.72 -12.05 -1.74
CA ALA A 292 -8.65 -12.54 -0.74
C ALA A 292 -9.79 -13.40 -1.34
N GLU A 293 -10.38 -12.97 -2.45
CA GLU A 293 -11.40 -13.77 -3.17
C GLU A 293 -10.85 -15.14 -3.58
N THR A 294 -9.62 -15.16 -4.11
CA THR A 294 -8.93 -16.39 -4.51
C THR A 294 -8.66 -17.29 -3.30
N PHE A 295 -8.10 -16.75 -2.24
CA PHE A 295 -7.74 -17.51 -1.04
C PHE A 295 -8.96 -18.05 -0.29
N LYS A 296 -10.02 -17.24 -0.15
CA LYS A 296 -11.29 -17.71 0.43
C LYS A 296 -11.84 -18.90 -0.34
N LYS A 297 -11.91 -18.80 -1.67
CA LYS A 297 -12.40 -19.88 -2.53
C LYS A 297 -11.62 -21.17 -2.33
N GLU A 298 -10.28 -21.08 -2.23
CA GLU A 298 -9.44 -22.27 -2.07
C GLU A 298 -9.51 -22.83 -0.63
N LEU A 299 -9.58 -21.98 0.40
CA LEU A 299 -9.71 -22.43 1.79
C LEU A 299 -11.04 -23.11 2.08
N LEU A 300 -12.14 -22.66 1.48
CA LEU A 300 -13.45 -23.27 1.65
C LEU A 300 -13.65 -24.59 0.88
N LYS A 301 -12.67 -25.03 0.08
CA LYS A 301 -12.63 -26.34 -0.57
C LYS A 301 -11.88 -27.40 0.27
N LYS A 302 -11.18 -26.97 1.30
CA LYS A 302 -10.35 -27.84 2.14
C LYS A 302 -11.14 -28.40 3.32
#